data_2d226020d5e94b627cd3be1deff899db
#
_entry.id   2d226020d5e94b627cd3be1deff899db
#
_cell.length_a   1.000
_cell.length_b   1.000
_cell.length_c   1.000
_cell.angle_alpha   90.00
_cell.angle_beta   90.00
_cell.angle_gamma   90.00
#
_symmetry.space_group_name_H-M   'P 1'
#
loop_
_entity.id
_entity.type
_entity.pdbx_description
1 polymer ?
#
loop_
_entity_poly.entity_id
_entity_poly.type
_entity_poly.pdbx_seq_one_letter_code
_entity_poly.pdbx_strand_id
1 'polypeptide(L)'
;MMKSIFDKVSNDSSKIVIKRYSTSFYFSSSLLSKSIRQDIFNVYGFVRLADEIVDTFHEFPKKELLDDFEKELWRSIDNKISLNPILNSFQSTVNKYSIPKDLIISFLDSMRMDLYKKDYESIDEYKKYIYGSADVVGLMCLKVFVGGSSEMYNSLSPYAISLGSAFQKVNFL
;
A
#
# COMPACT_ATOMS: atom_id res chain seq x y z
N MET A 1 10.16 -16.42 20.39
CA MET A 1 10.36 -17.49 19.36
C MET A 1 9.13 -17.75 18.49
N MET A 2 7.93 -17.93 19.04
CA MET A 2 6.73 -18.24 18.21
C MET A 2 6.23 -17.07 17.35
N LYS A 3 6.30 -15.79 17.82
CA LYS A 3 5.92 -14.62 17.02
C LYS A 3 6.77 -14.48 15.74
N SER A 4 8.06 -14.83 15.79
CA SER A 4 8.96 -14.73 14.64
C SER A 4 8.58 -15.68 13.48
N ILE A 5 7.98 -16.84 13.79
CA ILE A 5 7.45 -17.76 12.77
C ILE A 5 6.25 -17.12 12.10
N PHE A 6 5.33 -16.55 12.87
CA PHE A 6 4.15 -15.87 12.34
C PHE A 6 4.53 -14.63 11.50
N ASP A 7 5.51 -13.84 11.95
CA ASP A 7 6.01 -12.70 11.18
C ASP A 7 6.62 -13.15 9.84
N LYS A 8 7.31 -14.30 9.82
CA LYS A 8 7.83 -14.88 8.59
C LYS A 8 6.70 -15.32 7.64
N VAL A 9 5.68 -16.02 8.16
CA VAL A 9 4.49 -16.39 7.38
C VAL A 9 3.81 -15.15 6.80
N SER A 10 3.67 -14.09 7.59
CA SER A 10 3.09 -12.81 7.16
C SER A 10 3.89 -12.18 6.01
N ASN A 11 5.21 -12.15 6.12
CA ASN A 11 6.10 -11.67 5.06
C ASN A 11 6.02 -12.53 3.79
N ASP A 12 6.00 -13.86 3.93
CA ASP A 12 5.84 -14.78 2.81
C ASP A 12 4.48 -14.61 2.12
N SER A 13 3.41 -14.31 2.87
CA SER A 13 2.09 -13.99 2.32
C SER A 13 2.12 -12.74 1.42
N SER A 14 2.73 -11.64 1.87
CA SER A 14 2.90 -10.43 1.05
C SER A 14 3.74 -10.69 -0.21
N LYS A 15 4.80 -11.51 -0.09
CA LYS A 15 5.59 -11.93 -1.23
C LYS A 15 4.81 -12.78 -2.23
N ILE A 16 3.91 -13.64 -1.75
CA ILE A 16 3.03 -14.44 -2.62
C ILE A 16 2.05 -13.53 -3.35
N VAL A 17 1.47 -12.54 -2.67
CA VAL A 17 0.55 -11.57 -3.28
C VAL A 17 1.23 -10.86 -4.44
N ILE A 18 2.35 -10.18 -4.24
CA ILE A 18 3.03 -9.48 -5.35
C ILE A 18 3.42 -10.42 -6.48
N LYS A 19 3.90 -11.63 -6.18
CA LYS A 19 4.29 -12.61 -7.19
C LYS A 19 3.11 -13.09 -8.05
N ARG A 20 1.91 -13.18 -7.48
CA ARG A 20 0.71 -13.67 -8.17
C ARG A 20 0.00 -12.57 -8.94
N TYR A 21 -0.04 -11.36 -8.39
CA TYR A 21 -0.78 -10.24 -8.97
C TYR A 21 0.03 -9.38 -9.95
N SER A 22 1.36 -9.35 -9.83
CA SER A 22 2.18 -8.55 -10.76
C SER A 22 3.56 -9.17 -11.00
N THR A 23 3.73 -9.78 -12.17
CA THR A 23 5.02 -10.37 -12.58
C THR A 23 6.09 -9.30 -12.72
N SER A 24 5.78 -8.16 -13.33
CA SER A 24 6.73 -7.06 -13.56
C SER A 24 7.18 -6.40 -12.26
N PHE A 25 6.23 -6.05 -11.36
CA PHE A 25 6.58 -5.49 -10.06
C PHE A 25 7.33 -6.48 -9.16
N TYR A 26 6.95 -7.75 -9.17
CA TYR A 26 7.70 -8.77 -8.43
C TYR A 26 9.14 -8.89 -8.95
N PHE A 27 9.33 -8.93 -10.27
CA PHE A 27 10.66 -9.06 -10.85
C PHE A 27 11.53 -7.84 -10.53
N SER A 28 11.05 -6.62 -10.81
CA SER A 28 11.78 -5.39 -10.53
C SER A 28 12.09 -5.22 -9.04
N SER A 29 11.12 -5.45 -8.17
CA SER A 29 11.32 -5.37 -6.71
C SER A 29 12.28 -6.45 -6.19
N SER A 30 12.41 -7.59 -6.88
CA SER A 30 13.36 -8.64 -6.53
C SER A 30 14.83 -8.23 -6.75
N LEU A 31 15.08 -7.18 -7.53
CA LEU A 31 16.42 -6.59 -7.73
C LEU A 31 16.83 -5.65 -6.58
N LEU A 32 15.90 -5.24 -5.74
CA LEU A 32 16.19 -4.42 -4.56
C LEU A 32 17.07 -5.18 -3.56
N SER A 33 17.79 -4.43 -2.73
CA SER A 33 18.59 -5.02 -1.66
C SER A 33 17.71 -5.85 -0.70
N LYS A 34 18.27 -6.90 -0.13
CA LYS A 34 17.56 -7.77 0.81
C LYS A 34 17.02 -7.03 2.05
N SER A 35 17.66 -5.92 2.42
CA SER A 35 17.31 -5.12 3.60
C SER A 35 15.98 -4.37 3.49
N ILE A 36 15.54 -4.06 2.25
CA ILE A 36 14.34 -3.27 2.00
C ILE A 36 13.29 -4.01 1.15
N ARG A 37 13.71 -5.02 0.41
CA ARG A 37 12.85 -5.76 -0.53
C ARG A 37 11.57 -6.27 0.10
N GLN A 38 11.68 -6.87 1.28
CA GLN A 38 10.51 -7.44 1.96
C GLN A 38 9.53 -6.34 2.38
N ASP A 39 10.03 -5.19 2.82
CA ASP A 39 9.18 -4.08 3.21
C ASP A 39 8.41 -3.50 2.01
N ILE A 40 9.01 -3.49 0.81
CA ILE A 40 8.30 -3.15 -0.44
C ILE A 40 7.23 -4.20 -0.78
N PHE A 41 7.51 -5.49 -0.59
CA PHE A 41 6.48 -6.53 -0.75
C PHE A 41 5.33 -6.34 0.23
N ASN A 42 5.60 -5.90 1.46
CA ASN A 42 4.60 -5.66 2.50
C ASN A 42 3.70 -4.46 2.13
N VAL A 43 4.28 -3.37 1.61
CA VAL A 43 3.50 -2.22 1.08
C VAL A 43 2.62 -2.68 -0.08
N TYR A 44 3.18 -3.42 -1.05
CA TYR A 44 2.41 -3.94 -2.18
C TYR A 44 1.26 -4.86 -1.72
N GLY A 45 1.52 -5.75 -0.76
CA GLY A 45 0.52 -6.67 -0.23
C GLY A 45 -0.69 -5.93 0.34
N PHE A 46 -0.46 -4.87 1.11
CA PHE A 46 -1.52 -4.03 1.67
C PHE A 46 -2.31 -3.31 0.56
N VAL A 47 -1.62 -2.62 -0.34
CA VAL A 47 -2.22 -1.88 -1.44
C VAL A 47 -3.07 -2.82 -2.31
N ARG A 48 -2.51 -3.95 -2.73
CA ARG A 48 -3.22 -4.90 -3.60
C ARG A 48 -4.42 -5.54 -2.94
N LEU A 49 -4.39 -5.82 -1.63
CA LEU A 49 -5.54 -6.43 -0.95
C LEU A 49 -6.69 -5.43 -0.80
N ALA A 50 -6.41 -4.16 -0.54
CA ALA A 50 -7.43 -3.10 -0.52
C ALA A 50 -8.06 -2.91 -1.91
N ASP A 51 -7.22 -2.87 -2.95
CA ASP A 51 -7.62 -2.78 -4.36
C ASP A 51 -8.50 -3.99 -4.77
N GLU A 52 -8.13 -5.22 -4.38
CA GLU A 52 -8.91 -6.43 -4.65
C GLU A 52 -10.33 -6.35 -4.07
N ILE A 53 -10.50 -5.77 -2.86
CA ILE A 53 -11.81 -5.61 -2.24
C ILE A 53 -12.72 -4.75 -3.13
N VAL A 54 -12.20 -3.65 -3.69
CA VAL A 54 -13.01 -2.68 -4.45
C VAL A 54 -13.19 -3.09 -5.91
N ASP A 55 -12.22 -3.77 -6.50
CA ASP A 55 -12.23 -4.12 -7.92
C ASP A 55 -12.90 -5.46 -8.22
N THR A 56 -12.72 -6.47 -7.35
CA THR A 56 -13.02 -7.85 -7.72
C THR A 56 -14.23 -8.44 -7.00
N PHE A 57 -14.49 -8.05 -5.74
CA PHE A 57 -15.51 -8.70 -4.92
C PHE A 57 -16.93 -8.19 -5.18
N HIS A 58 -17.37 -8.23 -6.45
CA HIS A 58 -18.65 -7.65 -6.88
C HIS A 58 -19.88 -8.29 -6.23
N GLU A 59 -19.81 -9.56 -5.84
CA GLU A 59 -20.91 -10.29 -5.21
C GLU A 59 -20.89 -10.22 -3.68
N PHE A 60 -19.94 -9.47 -3.10
CA PHE A 60 -19.73 -9.35 -1.67
C PHE A 60 -19.96 -7.91 -1.19
N PRO A 61 -20.19 -7.70 0.12
CA PRO A 61 -20.40 -6.37 0.69
C PRO A 61 -19.10 -5.58 0.78
N LYS A 62 -18.60 -5.09 -0.38
CA LYS A 62 -17.31 -4.42 -0.53
C LYS A 62 -17.08 -3.29 0.47
N LYS A 63 -18.11 -2.48 0.73
CA LYS A 63 -18.02 -1.36 1.67
C LYS A 63 -17.71 -1.86 3.07
N GLU A 64 -18.46 -2.85 3.55
CA GLU A 64 -18.26 -3.43 4.88
C GLU A 64 -16.89 -4.11 4.99
N LEU A 65 -16.49 -4.83 3.93
CA LEU A 65 -15.16 -5.47 3.88
C LEU A 65 -14.03 -4.42 3.94
N LEU A 66 -14.15 -3.30 3.24
CA LEU A 66 -13.16 -2.23 3.27
C LEU A 66 -13.15 -1.52 4.64
N ASP A 67 -14.32 -1.25 5.22
CA ASP A 67 -14.45 -0.64 6.54
C ASP A 67 -13.83 -1.54 7.64
N ASP A 68 -14.04 -2.85 7.58
CA ASP A 68 -13.48 -3.79 8.54
C ASP A 68 -11.96 -3.98 8.32
N PHE A 69 -11.52 -3.99 7.07
CA PHE A 69 -10.09 -4.00 6.72
C PHE A 69 -9.36 -2.78 7.31
N GLU A 70 -9.94 -1.59 7.19
CA GLU A 70 -9.37 -0.37 7.77
C GLU A 70 -9.36 -0.39 9.30
N LYS A 71 -10.47 -0.80 9.95
CA LYS A 71 -10.50 -0.93 11.42
C LYS A 71 -9.41 -1.87 11.93
N GLU A 72 -9.23 -3.02 11.25
CA GLU A 72 -8.19 -3.98 11.60
C GLU A 72 -6.79 -3.41 11.34
N LEU A 73 -6.59 -2.67 10.27
CA LEU A 73 -5.34 -1.99 9.96
C LEU A 73 -4.93 -1.06 11.10
N TRP A 74 -5.79 -0.14 11.53
CA TRP A 74 -5.46 0.80 12.62
C TRP A 74 -5.17 0.08 13.92
N ARG A 75 -5.99 -0.92 14.26
CA ARG A 75 -5.73 -1.78 15.42
C ARG A 75 -4.38 -2.50 15.30
N SER A 76 -4.01 -2.96 14.11
CA SER A 76 -2.75 -3.65 13.89
C SER A 76 -1.53 -2.75 14.08
N ILE A 77 -1.61 -1.49 13.62
CA ILE A 77 -0.53 -0.50 13.75
C ILE A 77 -0.33 -0.14 15.22
N ASP A 78 -1.41 0.09 15.96
CA ASP A 78 -1.36 0.49 17.38
C ASP A 78 -0.89 -0.68 18.27
N ASN A 79 -1.39 -1.90 18.05
CA ASN A 79 -1.03 -3.09 18.83
C ASN A 79 0.24 -3.80 18.33
N LYS A 80 0.79 -3.40 17.18
CA LYS A 80 1.96 -4.01 16.53
C LYS A 80 1.80 -5.50 16.21
N ILE A 81 0.56 -5.92 15.96
CA ILE A 81 0.19 -7.28 15.57
C ILE A 81 -1.19 -7.30 14.91
N SER A 82 -1.39 -8.21 13.95
CA SER A 82 -2.70 -8.60 13.41
C SER A 82 -2.73 -10.09 13.14
N LEU A 83 -3.91 -10.70 13.20
CA LEU A 83 -4.12 -12.09 12.74
C LEU A 83 -4.20 -12.16 11.21
N ASN A 84 -4.51 -11.06 10.53
CA ASN A 84 -4.39 -10.96 9.08
C ASN A 84 -2.89 -10.85 8.70
N PRO A 85 -2.31 -11.82 8.00
CA PRO A 85 -0.88 -11.85 7.74
C PRO A 85 -0.41 -10.66 6.88
N ILE A 86 -1.26 -10.15 5.98
CA ILE A 86 -0.92 -8.97 5.15
C ILE A 86 -0.86 -7.71 6.03
N LEU A 87 -1.85 -7.50 6.89
CA LEU A 87 -1.84 -6.38 7.82
C LEU A 87 -0.72 -6.51 8.87
N ASN A 88 -0.40 -7.73 9.30
CA ASN A 88 0.71 -7.95 10.22
C ASN A 88 2.06 -7.59 9.61
N SER A 89 2.31 -7.94 8.35
CA SER A 89 3.55 -7.55 7.66
C SER A 89 3.59 -6.06 7.34
N PHE A 90 2.49 -5.47 6.89
CA PHE A 90 2.40 -4.04 6.58
C PHE A 90 2.58 -3.16 7.82
N GLN A 91 1.89 -3.45 8.95
CA GLN A 91 2.07 -2.69 10.18
C GLN A 91 3.52 -2.72 10.69
N SER A 92 4.23 -3.84 10.50
CA SER A 92 5.65 -3.93 10.84
C SER A 92 6.49 -2.94 10.02
N THR A 93 6.20 -2.81 8.72
CA THR A 93 6.84 -1.84 7.83
C THR A 93 6.47 -0.41 8.20
N VAL A 94 5.19 -0.12 8.48
CA VAL A 94 4.71 1.20 8.93
C VAL A 94 5.44 1.65 10.19
N ASN A 95 5.51 0.79 11.20
CA ASN A 95 6.19 1.09 12.45
C ASN A 95 7.71 1.23 12.29
N LYS A 96 8.34 0.40 11.44
CA LYS A 96 9.80 0.42 11.19
C LYS A 96 10.26 1.72 10.52
N TYR A 97 9.51 2.23 9.55
CA TYR A 97 9.89 3.41 8.77
C TYR A 97 9.10 4.66 9.13
N SER A 98 8.27 4.59 10.17
CA SER A 98 7.39 5.70 10.57
C SER A 98 6.60 6.27 9.38
N ILE A 99 5.95 5.37 8.62
CA ILE A 99 5.11 5.79 7.49
C ILE A 99 3.96 6.64 8.02
N PRO A 100 3.77 7.88 7.51
CA PRO A 100 2.73 8.78 7.97
C PRO A 100 1.32 8.22 7.78
N LYS A 101 0.46 8.35 8.81
CA LYS A 101 -0.94 7.85 8.74
C LYS A 101 -1.76 8.54 7.66
N ASP A 102 -1.50 9.81 7.38
CA ASP A 102 -2.19 10.60 6.33
C ASP A 102 -2.01 10.02 4.93
N LEU A 103 -0.86 9.42 4.62
CA LEU A 103 -0.66 8.72 3.35
C LEU A 103 -1.58 7.49 3.23
N ILE A 104 -1.71 6.74 4.32
CA ILE A 104 -2.55 5.54 4.38
C ILE A 104 -4.04 5.93 4.31
N ILE A 105 -4.43 7.00 5.01
CA ILE A 105 -5.80 7.54 4.96
C ILE A 105 -6.14 7.97 3.53
N SER A 106 -5.27 8.76 2.88
CA SER A 106 -5.47 9.21 1.50
C SER A 106 -5.61 8.05 0.52
N PHE A 107 -4.85 6.96 0.72
CA PHE A 107 -4.97 5.75 -0.08
C PHE A 107 -6.34 5.08 0.14
N LEU A 108 -6.77 4.86 1.38
CA LEU A 108 -8.05 4.23 1.69
C LEU A 108 -9.24 5.09 1.22
N ASP A 109 -9.11 6.42 1.27
CA ASP A 109 -10.12 7.33 0.72
C ASP A 109 -10.25 7.17 -0.81
N SER A 110 -9.16 6.98 -1.54
CA SER A 110 -9.23 6.68 -2.97
C SER A 110 -9.89 5.33 -3.26
N MET A 111 -9.62 4.30 -2.46
CA MET A 111 -10.31 3.00 -2.55
C MET A 111 -11.81 3.14 -2.28
N ARG A 112 -12.22 4.03 -1.35
CA ARG A 112 -13.64 4.34 -1.14
C ARG A 112 -14.28 5.03 -2.34
N MET A 113 -13.55 5.89 -3.06
CA MET A 113 -14.06 6.49 -4.29
C MET A 113 -14.37 5.42 -5.33
N ASP A 114 -13.54 4.39 -5.47
CA ASP A 114 -13.72 3.29 -6.43
C ASP A 114 -14.98 2.45 -6.15
N LEU A 115 -15.50 2.44 -4.91
CA LEU A 115 -16.77 1.77 -4.58
C LEU A 115 -17.98 2.40 -5.27
N TYR A 116 -17.92 3.70 -5.56
CA TYR A 116 -19.10 4.48 -5.99
C TYR A 116 -18.92 5.20 -7.32
N LYS A 117 -17.68 5.41 -7.77
CA LYS A 117 -17.38 6.22 -8.95
C LYS A 117 -16.73 5.40 -10.05
N LYS A 118 -17.25 5.62 -11.28
CA LYS A 118 -16.63 5.10 -12.51
C LYS A 118 -15.99 6.22 -13.33
N ASP A 119 -16.42 7.46 -13.10
CA ASP A 119 -16.00 8.65 -13.85
C ASP A 119 -15.69 9.80 -12.89
N TYR A 120 -14.81 10.71 -13.29
CA TYR A 120 -14.42 11.90 -12.54
C TYR A 120 -15.08 13.13 -13.16
N GLU A 121 -15.82 13.89 -12.34
CA GLU A 121 -16.59 15.05 -12.79
C GLU A 121 -15.72 16.30 -12.96
N SER A 122 -14.52 16.33 -12.36
CA SER A 122 -13.61 17.47 -12.43
C SER A 122 -12.14 17.06 -12.43
N ILE A 123 -11.29 17.95 -12.92
CA ILE A 123 -9.83 17.78 -12.87
C ILE A 123 -9.31 17.68 -11.43
N ASP A 124 -9.92 18.39 -10.50
CA ASP A 124 -9.48 18.38 -9.10
C ASP A 124 -9.83 17.05 -8.42
N GLU A 125 -10.99 16.49 -8.75
CA GLU A 125 -11.38 15.16 -8.28
C GLU A 125 -10.45 14.08 -8.85
N TYR A 126 -10.15 14.13 -10.13
CA TYR A 126 -9.18 13.26 -10.79
C TYR A 126 -7.79 13.35 -10.15
N LYS A 127 -7.29 14.58 -9.88
CA LYS A 127 -6.02 14.76 -9.18
C LYS A 127 -6.03 14.19 -7.78
N LYS A 128 -7.14 14.39 -7.04
CA LYS A 128 -7.29 13.83 -5.69
C LYS A 128 -7.24 12.31 -5.71
N TYR A 129 -7.90 11.69 -6.69
CA TYR A 129 -7.86 10.25 -6.89
C TYR A 129 -6.44 9.75 -7.20
N ILE A 130 -5.75 10.36 -8.17
CA ILE A 130 -4.35 9.99 -8.51
C ILE A 130 -3.45 10.12 -7.29
N TYR A 131 -3.56 11.22 -6.56
CA TYR A 131 -2.79 11.41 -5.33
C TYR A 131 -3.01 10.25 -4.34
N GLY A 132 -4.25 9.90 -4.05
CA GLY A 132 -4.60 8.83 -3.12
C GLY A 132 -4.25 7.44 -3.64
N SER A 133 -4.54 7.13 -4.90
CA SER A 133 -4.35 5.77 -5.45
C SER A 133 -2.90 5.45 -5.83
N ALA A 134 -2.07 6.47 -6.14
CA ALA A 134 -0.73 6.23 -6.66
C ALA A 134 0.38 7.05 -5.98
N ASP A 135 0.22 8.38 -5.83
CA ASP A 135 1.29 9.24 -5.34
C ASP A 135 1.67 8.89 -3.90
N VAL A 136 0.68 8.66 -3.03
CA VAL A 136 0.92 8.27 -1.63
C VAL A 136 1.56 6.88 -1.53
N VAL A 137 1.28 5.97 -2.47
CA VAL A 137 1.95 4.66 -2.54
C VAL A 137 3.43 4.86 -2.86
N GLY A 138 3.75 5.74 -3.81
CA GLY A 138 5.12 6.16 -4.09
C GLY A 138 5.81 6.76 -2.87
N LEU A 139 5.11 7.59 -2.10
CA LEU A 139 5.63 8.19 -0.86
C LEU A 139 5.83 7.17 0.26
N MET A 140 4.95 6.17 0.41
CA MET A 140 5.15 5.06 1.35
C MET A 140 6.38 4.23 0.98
N CYS A 141 6.57 3.92 -0.31
CA CYS A 141 7.77 3.24 -0.79
C CYS A 141 9.03 4.09 -0.59
N LEU A 142 8.94 5.41 -0.79
CA LEU A 142 10.07 6.32 -0.56
C LEU A 142 10.53 6.27 0.91
N LYS A 143 9.62 6.20 1.89
CA LYS A 143 10.00 6.01 3.31
C LYS A 143 10.89 4.80 3.52
N VAL A 144 10.58 3.70 2.82
CA VAL A 144 11.39 2.48 2.87
C VAL A 144 12.75 2.70 2.20
N PHE A 145 12.80 3.32 1.03
CA PHE A 145 14.04 3.54 0.26
C PHE A 145 15.03 4.44 0.99
N VAL A 146 14.56 5.47 1.66
CA VAL A 146 15.45 6.42 2.37
C VAL A 146 15.77 5.99 3.79
N GLY A 147 15.30 4.80 4.23
CA GLY A 147 15.63 4.26 5.56
C GLY A 147 15.19 5.13 6.73
N GLY A 148 14.16 5.97 6.55
CA GLY A 148 13.65 6.90 7.56
C GLY A 148 14.35 8.27 7.59
N SER A 149 15.30 8.56 6.70
CA SER A 149 15.93 9.90 6.58
C SER A 149 14.88 10.95 6.17
N SER A 150 14.58 11.90 7.07
CA SER A 150 13.63 12.97 6.79
C SER A 150 14.14 13.96 5.72
N GLU A 151 15.43 14.24 5.69
CA GLU A 151 16.05 15.12 4.70
C GLU A 151 15.90 14.53 3.28
N MET A 152 16.32 13.28 3.09
CA MET A 152 16.19 12.60 1.80
C MET A 152 14.72 12.43 1.40
N TYR A 153 13.85 12.13 2.36
CA TYR A 153 12.42 12.01 2.10
C TYR A 153 11.84 13.32 1.53
N ASN A 154 12.10 14.45 2.20
CA ASN A 154 11.60 15.76 1.75
C ASN A 154 12.16 16.15 0.38
N SER A 155 13.45 15.93 0.15
CA SER A 155 14.10 16.22 -1.13
C SER A 155 13.57 15.37 -2.28
N LEU A 156 13.24 14.10 -2.04
CA LEU A 156 12.84 13.14 -3.08
C LEU A 156 11.32 13.01 -3.25
N SER A 157 10.51 13.50 -2.30
CA SER A 157 9.04 13.41 -2.37
C SER A 157 8.43 13.93 -3.66
N PRO A 158 8.84 15.08 -4.24
CA PRO A 158 8.28 15.56 -5.51
C PRO A 158 8.50 14.57 -6.66
N TYR A 159 9.62 13.88 -6.68
CA TYR A 159 9.92 12.88 -7.72
C TYR A 159 9.13 11.60 -7.53
N ALA A 160 8.94 11.16 -6.26
CA ALA A 160 8.10 10.00 -5.96
C ALA A 160 6.64 10.25 -6.34
N ILE A 161 6.09 11.42 -6.09
CA ILE A 161 4.75 11.86 -6.51
C ILE A 161 4.66 11.84 -8.04
N SER A 162 5.62 12.46 -8.75
CA SER A 162 5.62 12.48 -10.21
C SER A 162 5.65 11.09 -10.82
N LEU A 163 6.41 10.17 -10.22
CA LEU A 163 6.49 8.78 -10.65
C LEU A 163 5.17 8.02 -10.39
N GLY A 164 4.57 8.19 -9.22
CA GLY A 164 3.26 7.61 -8.87
C GLY A 164 2.20 8.06 -9.88
N SER A 165 2.07 9.37 -10.09
CA SER A 165 1.16 9.96 -11.07
C SER A 165 1.38 9.42 -12.48
N ALA A 166 2.64 9.22 -12.91
CA ALA A 166 2.96 8.67 -14.23
C ALA A 166 2.46 7.22 -14.38
N PHE A 167 2.70 6.36 -13.37
CA PHE A 167 2.21 4.99 -13.37
C PHE A 167 0.69 4.93 -13.45
N GLN A 168 -0.03 5.73 -12.66
CA GLN A 168 -1.49 5.72 -12.65
C GLN A 168 -2.07 6.22 -13.97
N LYS A 169 -1.47 7.24 -14.59
CA LYS A 169 -1.90 7.72 -15.92
C LYS A 169 -1.74 6.65 -17.01
N VAL A 170 -0.68 5.85 -16.94
CA VAL A 170 -0.49 4.72 -17.88
C VAL A 170 -1.55 3.64 -17.65
N ASN A 171 -2.00 3.40 -16.41
CA ASN A 171 -3.06 2.45 -16.13
C ASN A 171 -4.44 2.85 -16.71
N PHE A 172 -4.65 4.14 -17.01
CA PHE A 172 -5.87 4.66 -17.65
C PHE A 172 -5.86 4.58 -19.18
N LEU A 173 -4.72 4.22 -19.80
CA LEU A 173 -4.58 4.06 -21.26
C LEU A 173 -4.93 2.64 -21.70
#